data_ba8f79d386a1bc08dfa636a23af318f0
#
_entry.id   ba8f79d386a1bc08dfa636a23af318f0
#
_cell.length_a   1.000
_cell.length_b   1.000
_cell.length_c   1.000
_cell.angle_alpha   90.00
_cell.angle_beta   90.00
_cell.angle_gamma   90.00
#
_symmetry.space_group_name_H-M   'P 1'
#
loop_
_entity.id
_entity.type
_entity.pdbx_description
1 polymer ?
#
loop_
_entity_poly.entity_id
_entity_poly.type
_entity_poly.pdbx_seq_one_letter_code
_entity_poly.pdbx_strand_id
1 'polypeptide(L)'
;MTTNQSPLSRQPTKLDYASPTQFRFIITQLPKVEFFTTAAVIPSITLGDTAMPTRFKEIPMMGDKLDYEPLTITFLVDEYLENYLSLHEWMTAIGFPENHEQFSTFRSVTSNTPVDTIGTKSTGIGSVQSSTAVRSMFSDATLTILSNKNNPIAEARFEDIYPTNLGALEFNQNATDVDYLSVTATFAYKIYKIITL
;
A
#
# COMPACT_ATOMS: atom_id res chain seq x y z
N MET A 1 43.26 -23.09 2.61
CA MET A 1 43.48 -22.12 3.71
C MET A 1 42.14 -21.78 4.32
N THR A 2 41.83 -22.37 5.44
CA THR A 2 40.60 -22.05 6.24
C THR A 2 40.87 -20.77 6.95
N THR A 3 40.28 -19.67 6.49
CA THR A 3 40.27 -18.41 7.22
C THR A 3 39.49 -18.63 8.53
N ASN A 4 40.23 -18.67 9.62
CA ASN A 4 39.69 -18.78 10.97
C ASN A 4 39.02 -17.44 11.32
N GLN A 5 37.81 -17.23 10.80
CA GLN A 5 37.03 -16.02 11.16
C GLN A 5 36.57 -16.15 12.61
N SER A 6 36.97 -15.19 13.43
CA SER A 6 36.52 -15.08 14.80
C SER A 6 34.98 -15.13 14.87
N PRO A 7 34.37 -15.84 15.84
CA PRO A 7 32.92 -15.82 16.04
C PRO A 7 32.33 -14.42 16.14
N LEU A 8 33.10 -13.47 16.64
CA LEU A 8 32.71 -12.05 16.74
C LEU A 8 32.55 -11.36 15.38
N SER A 9 33.24 -11.84 14.32
CA SER A 9 33.10 -11.28 12.97
C SER A 9 31.79 -11.66 12.28
N ARG A 10 31.05 -12.63 12.84
CA ARG A 10 29.72 -13.06 12.36
C ARG A 10 28.58 -12.39 13.13
N GLN A 11 28.88 -11.63 14.15
CA GLN A 11 27.88 -10.90 14.92
C GLN A 11 27.28 -9.75 14.06
N PRO A 12 25.96 -9.58 14.06
CA PRO A 12 25.35 -8.42 13.42
C PRO A 12 25.88 -7.13 14.07
N THR A 13 26.16 -6.14 13.26
CA THR A 13 26.63 -4.82 13.74
C THR A 13 25.50 -4.01 14.39
N LYS A 14 24.25 -4.34 14.08
CA LYS A 14 23.04 -3.72 14.65
C LYS A 14 22.30 -4.76 15.46
N LEU A 15 22.18 -4.54 16.77
CA LEU A 15 21.52 -5.43 17.72
C LEU A 15 20.11 -4.97 18.11
N ASP A 16 19.70 -3.80 17.64
CA ASP A 16 18.37 -3.26 17.91
C ASP A 16 17.32 -3.95 17.02
N TYR A 17 16.21 -4.37 17.65
CA TYR A 17 15.10 -4.98 16.95
C TYR A 17 14.09 -3.93 16.49
N ALA A 18 13.44 -4.18 15.35
CA ALA A 18 12.37 -3.34 14.86
C ALA A 18 11.15 -3.38 15.79
N SER A 19 10.60 -2.21 16.12
CA SER A 19 9.37 -2.11 16.89
C SER A 19 8.15 -2.14 15.98
N PRO A 20 7.13 -2.95 16.25
CA PRO A 20 5.93 -3.02 15.41
C PRO A 20 5.07 -1.75 15.50
N THR A 21 5.28 -0.91 16.50
CA THR A 21 4.50 0.33 16.70
C THR A 21 5.12 1.55 16.04
N GLN A 22 6.31 1.40 15.48
CA GLN A 22 7.10 2.51 14.92
C GLN A 22 7.02 2.49 13.39
N PHE A 23 5.90 2.98 12.87
CA PHE A 23 5.71 3.11 11.42
C PHE A 23 4.87 4.35 11.07
N ARG A 24 4.97 4.77 9.82
CA ARG A 24 4.15 5.81 9.22
C ARG A 24 3.72 5.35 7.83
N PHE A 25 2.42 5.42 7.56
CA PHE A 25 1.87 5.01 6.27
C PHE A 25 1.25 6.21 5.56
N ILE A 26 1.63 6.43 4.31
CA ILE A 26 1.19 7.56 3.49
C ILE A 26 0.63 7.03 2.18
N ILE A 27 -0.56 7.49 1.81
CA ILE A 27 -1.12 7.34 0.46
C ILE A 27 -1.20 8.73 -0.16
N THR A 28 -0.59 8.93 -1.30
CA THR A 28 -0.50 10.25 -1.95
C THR A 28 -1.87 10.89 -2.22
N GLN A 29 -2.88 10.10 -2.56
CA GLN A 29 -4.23 10.59 -2.82
C GLN A 29 -5.10 10.75 -1.58
N LEU A 30 -4.73 10.16 -0.44
CA LEU A 30 -5.55 10.09 0.76
C LEU A 30 -4.79 10.56 2.01
N PRO A 31 -4.41 11.85 2.08
CA PRO A 31 -3.63 12.35 3.22
C PRO A 31 -4.37 12.23 4.57
N LYS A 32 -5.70 12.19 4.57
CA LYS A 32 -6.50 12.00 5.80
C LYS A 32 -6.39 10.61 6.39
N VAL A 33 -6.13 9.59 5.58
CA VAL A 33 -5.95 8.20 6.04
C VAL A 33 -4.62 8.03 6.77
N GLU A 34 -3.61 8.80 6.42
CA GLU A 34 -2.28 8.76 7.06
C GLU A 34 -2.36 8.93 8.59
N PHE A 35 -3.12 9.92 9.06
CA PHE A 35 -3.20 10.25 10.48
C PHE A 35 -3.94 9.22 11.32
N PHE A 36 -4.82 8.43 10.71
CA PHE A 36 -5.70 7.50 11.40
C PHE A 36 -5.30 6.03 11.21
N THR A 37 -4.20 5.75 10.50
CA THR A 37 -3.75 4.38 10.29
C THR A 37 -3.22 3.77 11.59
N THR A 38 -3.86 2.69 12.03
CA THR A 38 -3.50 1.93 13.24
C THR A 38 -2.66 0.71 12.94
N ALA A 39 -2.85 0.09 11.77
CA ALA A 39 -2.07 -1.06 11.34
C ALA A 39 -1.82 -1.03 9.83
N ALA A 40 -0.64 -1.45 9.43
CA ALA A 40 -0.28 -1.67 8.04
C ALA A 40 0.58 -2.94 7.95
N VAL A 41 0.31 -3.75 6.95
CA VAL A 41 1.01 -5.03 6.75
C VAL A 41 1.86 -4.92 5.49
N ILE A 42 3.16 -5.21 5.58
CA ILE A 42 3.98 -5.42 4.37
C ILE A 42 3.56 -6.76 3.76
N PRO A 43 3.08 -6.77 2.52
CA PRO A 43 2.56 -7.98 1.91
C PRO A 43 3.64 -9.06 1.75
N SER A 44 3.24 -10.32 1.86
CA SER A 44 4.12 -11.45 1.60
C SER A 44 4.42 -11.60 0.10
N ILE A 45 5.53 -12.25 -0.18
CA ILE A 45 5.95 -12.60 -1.54
C ILE A 45 6.10 -14.12 -1.59
N THR A 46 5.44 -14.75 -2.55
CA THR A 46 5.54 -16.18 -2.78
C THR A 46 6.21 -16.44 -4.12
N LEU A 47 7.24 -17.27 -4.11
CA LEU A 47 7.84 -17.78 -5.35
C LEU A 47 7.14 -19.08 -5.72
N GLY A 48 6.59 -19.13 -6.93
CA GLY A 48 5.99 -20.35 -7.46
C GLY A 48 7.00 -21.49 -7.53
N ASP A 49 6.55 -22.71 -7.32
CA ASP A 49 7.33 -23.93 -7.48
C ASP A 49 6.62 -24.89 -8.46
N THR A 50 7.39 -25.77 -9.03
CA THR A 50 6.89 -26.84 -9.89
C THR A 50 7.42 -28.17 -9.39
N ALA A 51 6.54 -29.14 -9.20
CA ALA A 51 6.94 -30.46 -8.80
C ALA A 51 7.42 -31.30 -10.02
N MET A 52 8.62 -31.82 -9.94
CA MET A 52 9.09 -32.84 -10.87
C MET A 52 8.74 -34.22 -10.33
N PRO A 53 7.85 -34.99 -10.96
CA PRO A 53 7.45 -36.30 -10.48
C PRO A 53 8.60 -37.29 -10.68
N THR A 54 9.01 -37.97 -9.61
CA THR A 54 9.91 -39.12 -9.69
C THR A 54 9.21 -40.36 -9.15
N ARG A 55 9.81 -41.55 -9.38
CA ARG A 55 9.23 -42.81 -8.96
C ARG A 55 9.03 -42.94 -7.45
N PHE A 56 9.79 -42.22 -6.65
CA PHE A 56 9.81 -42.37 -5.19
C PHE A 56 9.35 -41.11 -4.43
N LYS A 57 9.54 -39.92 -5.01
CA LYS A 57 9.19 -38.65 -4.39
C LYS A 57 9.06 -37.56 -5.44
N GLU A 58 8.18 -36.61 -5.21
CA GLU A 58 8.14 -35.36 -5.96
C GLU A 58 9.31 -34.47 -5.53
N ILE A 59 10.06 -33.99 -6.50
CA ILE A 59 11.19 -33.07 -6.25
C ILE A 59 10.71 -31.66 -6.60
N PRO A 60 10.71 -30.71 -5.62
CA PRO A 60 10.35 -29.34 -5.91
C PRO A 60 11.40 -28.68 -6.80
N MET A 61 10.97 -28.11 -7.88
CA MET A 61 11.78 -27.31 -8.80
C MET A 61 11.43 -25.84 -8.63
N MET A 62 12.43 -24.99 -8.64
CA MET A 62 12.25 -23.54 -8.50
C MET A 62 11.49 -22.97 -9.69
N GLY A 63 10.42 -22.24 -9.42
CA GLY A 63 9.69 -21.47 -10.41
C GLY A 63 10.31 -20.10 -10.67
N ASP A 64 9.78 -19.37 -11.62
CA ASP A 64 10.25 -18.06 -12.07
C ASP A 64 9.27 -16.90 -11.83
N LYS A 65 8.08 -17.20 -11.28
CA LYS A 65 7.04 -16.19 -11.02
C LYS A 65 6.94 -15.89 -9.53
N LEU A 66 6.96 -14.59 -9.23
CA LEU A 66 6.65 -14.06 -7.91
C LEU A 66 5.18 -13.66 -7.86
N ASP A 67 4.51 -14.10 -6.81
CA ASP A 67 3.16 -13.69 -6.47
C ASP A 67 3.21 -12.76 -5.24
N TYR A 68 2.49 -11.65 -5.33
CA TYR A 68 2.45 -10.61 -4.31
C TYR A 68 1.06 -10.58 -3.67
N GLU A 69 1.00 -10.73 -2.36
CA GLU A 69 -0.26 -10.55 -1.64
C GLU A 69 -0.72 -9.10 -1.64
N PRO A 70 -2.03 -8.84 -1.53
CA PRO A 70 -2.55 -7.47 -1.48
C PRO A 70 -2.11 -6.74 -0.20
N LEU A 71 -1.94 -5.41 -0.32
CA LEU A 71 -1.64 -4.54 0.81
C LEU A 71 -2.90 -4.34 1.66
N THR A 72 -2.81 -4.64 2.94
CA THR A 72 -3.90 -4.47 3.90
C THR A 72 -3.52 -3.42 4.93
N ILE A 73 -4.40 -2.44 5.12
CA ILE A 73 -4.28 -1.41 6.15
C ILE A 73 -5.53 -1.36 7.01
N THR A 74 -5.37 -0.99 8.28
CA THR A 74 -6.47 -0.72 9.21
C THR A 74 -6.34 0.70 9.70
N PHE A 75 -7.43 1.44 9.69
CA PHE A 75 -7.47 2.82 10.15
C PHE A 75 -8.73 3.09 10.98
N LEU A 76 -8.63 4.07 11.88
CA LEU A 76 -9.77 4.58 12.63
C LEU A 76 -10.64 5.45 11.73
N VAL A 77 -11.93 5.32 11.88
CA VAL A 77 -12.89 6.12 11.13
C VAL A 77 -13.16 7.43 11.88
N ASP A 78 -13.06 8.52 11.13
CA ASP A 78 -13.36 9.85 11.65
C ASP A 78 -14.86 10.04 11.94
N GLU A 79 -15.21 10.93 12.89
CA GLU A 79 -16.60 11.22 13.28
C GLU A 79 -17.49 11.64 12.11
N TYR A 80 -16.90 12.35 11.13
CA TYR A 80 -17.60 12.79 9.91
C TYR A 80 -17.48 11.80 8.75
N LEU A 81 -16.86 10.64 8.96
CA LEU A 81 -16.61 9.61 7.94
C LEU A 81 -15.78 10.11 6.73
N GLU A 82 -15.06 11.22 6.85
CA GLU A 82 -14.38 11.86 5.71
C GLU A 82 -13.30 10.95 5.08
N ASN A 83 -12.56 10.21 5.93
CA ASN A 83 -11.54 9.27 5.44
C ASN A 83 -12.17 8.04 4.76
N TYR A 84 -13.28 7.53 5.31
CA TYR A 84 -14.03 6.44 4.71
C TYR A 84 -14.67 6.84 3.37
N LEU A 85 -15.33 8.01 3.35
CA LEU A 85 -15.94 8.57 2.13
C LEU A 85 -14.93 8.80 1.03
N SER A 86 -13.74 9.31 1.34
CA SER A 86 -12.68 9.52 0.35
C SER A 86 -12.25 8.22 -0.34
N LEU A 87 -12.17 7.10 0.41
CA LEU A 87 -11.91 5.77 -0.14
C LEU A 87 -13.09 5.24 -0.96
N HIS A 88 -14.31 5.43 -0.44
CA HIS A 88 -15.54 5.03 -1.13
C HIS A 88 -15.69 5.76 -2.46
N GLU A 89 -15.45 7.08 -2.50
CA GLU A 89 -15.46 7.87 -3.73
C GLU A 89 -14.42 7.40 -4.73
N TRP A 90 -13.23 7.04 -4.25
CA TRP A 90 -12.21 6.50 -5.15
C TRP A 90 -12.64 5.16 -5.76
N MET A 91 -13.20 4.25 -4.95
CA MET A 91 -13.72 2.97 -5.46
C MET A 91 -14.89 3.14 -6.42
N THR A 92 -15.85 4.02 -6.11
CA THR A 92 -16.99 4.29 -6.99
C THR A 92 -16.58 5.00 -8.28
N ALA A 93 -15.54 5.80 -8.23
CA ALA A 93 -14.98 6.41 -9.45
C ALA A 93 -14.33 5.39 -10.37
N ILE A 94 -13.71 4.33 -9.83
CA ILE A 94 -13.14 3.23 -10.63
C ILE A 94 -14.26 2.35 -11.21
N GLY A 95 -15.27 2.01 -10.38
CA GLY A 95 -16.35 1.09 -10.74
C GLY A 95 -17.57 1.74 -11.38
N PHE A 96 -17.75 3.06 -11.23
CA PHE A 96 -18.87 3.88 -11.70
C PHE A 96 -20.24 3.15 -11.75
N PRO A 97 -20.75 2.68 -10.57
CA PRO A 97 -21.92 1.82 -10.50
C PRO A 97 -23.23 2.49 -10.96
N GLU A 98 -23.35 3.81 -10.90
CA GLU A 98 -24.56 4.52 -11.29
C GLU A 98 -24.46 5.06 -12.73
N ASN A 99 -23.41 5.82 -13.02
CA ASN A 99 -23.23 6.41 -14.35
C ASN A 99 -21.75 6.77 -14.60
N HIS A 100 -21.41 7.01 -15.85
CA HIS A 100 -20.04 7.39 -16.25
C HIS A 100 -19.60 8.78 -15.74
N GLU A 101 -20.52 9.61 -15.24
CA GLU A 101 -20.18 10.92 -14.70
C GLU A 101 -19.38 10.82 -13.40
N GLN A 102 -19.57 9.75 -12.61
CA GLN A 102 -18.79 9.50 -11.39
C GLN A 102 -17.28 9.47 -11.68
N PHE A 103 -16.90 8.82 -12.77
CA PHE A 103 -15.52 8.79 -13.24
C PHE A 103 -15.02 10.19 -13.66
N SER A 104 -15.79 10.91 -14.45
CA SER A 104 -15.40 12.24 -14.93
C SER A 104 -15.33 13.26 -13.80
N THR A 105 -16.25 13.20 -12.84
CA THR A 105 -16.29 14.07 -11.67
C THR A 105 -15.07 13.84 -10.79
N PHE A 106 -14.74 12.61 -10.48
CA PHE A 106 -13.55 12.28 -9.68
C PHE A 106 -12.26 12.77 -10.34
N ARG A 107 -12.15 12.65 -11.65
CA ARG A 107 -10.98 13.13 -12.40
C ARG A 107 -10.92 14.64 -12.53
N SER A 108 -12.04 15.32 -12.56
CA SER A 108 -12.12 16.78 -12.74
C SER A 108 -11.91 17.59 -11.46
N VAL A 109 -11.90 16.94 -10.29
CA VAL A 109 -11.67 17.62 -9.00
C VAL A 109 -10.24 18.14 -8.97
N THR A 110 -10.10 19.45 -9.16
CA THR A 110 -8.88 20.23 -8.95
C THR A 110 -8.60 20.35 -7.45
N SER A 111 -8.25 19.26 -6.83
CA SER A 111 -7.72 19.24 -5.47
C SER A 111 -6.20 19.34 -5.52
N ASN A 112 -5.56 19.89 -4.48
CA ASN A 112 -4.11 20.00 -4.31
C ASN A 112 -3.40 18.61 -4.20
N THR A 113 -4.01 17.57 -4.71
CA THR A 113 -3.40 16.25 -4.85
C THR A 113 -2.37 16.30 -5.97
N PRO A 114 -1.19 15.71 -5.78
CA PRO A 114 -0.19 15.63 -6.84
C PRO A 114 -0.81 15.01 -8.08
N VAL A 115 -0.70 15.73 -9.18
CA VAL A 115 -1.13 15.24 -10.49
C VAL A 115 -0.13 14.21 -10.93
N ASP A 116 -0.60 13.01 -11.16
CA ASP A 116 0.22 12.01 -11.81
C ASP A 116 0.37 12.36 -13.29
N THR A 117 1.58 12.74 -13.67
CA THR A 117 1.96 13.02 -15.07
C THR A 117 2.29 11.76 -15.86
N ILE A 118 2.12 10.56 -15.26
CA ILE A 118 2.47 9.28 -15.90
C ILE A 118 1.56 9.00 -17.11
N GLY A 119 0.34 9.54 -17.13
CA GLY A 119 -0.55 9.45 -18.31
C GLY A 119 -0.13 10.28 -19.52
N THR A 120 0.85 11.17 -19.41
CA THR A 120 1.27 12.10 -20.46
C THR A 120 2.66 11.84 -21.02
N LYS A 121 3.20 10.65 -20.90
CA LYS A 121 4.23 10.20 -21.83
C LYS A 121 3.58 9.87 -23.19
N SER A 122 2.88 10.86 -23.71
CA SER A 122 2.59 10.95 -25.12
C SER A 122 3.92 11.15 -25.82
N THR A 123 4.39 10.13 -26.50
CA THR A 123 5.36 10.23 -27.57
C THR A 123 5.02 11.41 -28.47
N GLY A 124 5.75 12.46 -28.31
CA GLY A 124 5.89 13.64 -29.09
C GLY A 124 5.11 13.77 -30.38
N ILE A 125 3.90 14.30 -30.33
CA ILE A 125 3.30 15.11 -31.37
C ILE A 125 2.29 16.03 -30.68
N GLY A 126 2.66 17.32 -30.58
CA GLY A 126 1.73 18.38 -30.20
C GLY A 126 1.45 18.48 -28.71
N SER A 127 2.21 19.34 -28.05
CA SER A 127 1.89 19.81 -26.70
C SER A 127 0.58 20.58 -26.72
N VAL A 128 -0.53 19.89 -26.53
CA VAL A 128 -1.71 20.55 -26.00
C VAL A 128 -1.46 20.64 -24.50
N GLN A 129 -1.01 21.78 -24.04
CA GLN A 129 -1.06 22.14 -22.63
C GLN A 129 -2.53 22.22 -22.22
N SER A 130 -3.14 21.09 -21.94
CA SER A 130 -4.36 21.07 -21.14
C SER A 130 -3.94 21.32 -19.71
N SER A 131 -4.12 22.55 -19.26
CA SER A 131 -3.86 23.00 -17.88
C SER A 131 -4.86 22.43 -16.86
N THR A 132 -5.62 21.43 -17.23
CA THR A 132 -6.55 20.75 -16.34
C THR A 132 -5.82 19.58 -15.71
N ALA A 133 -5.40 19.77 -14.47
CA ALA A 133 -4.85 18.71 -13.66
C ALA A 133 -5.88 17.58 -13.54
N VAL A 134 -5.58 16.43 -14.09
CA VAL A 134 -6.46 15.27 -14.07
C VAL A 134 -5.99 14.32 -12.96
N ARG A 135 -6.88 14.02 -12.02
CA ARG A 135 -6.60 13.05 -10.95
C ARG A 135 -6.38 11.66 -11.52
N SER A 136 -5.30 10.99 -11.12
CA SER A 136 -5.04 9.60 -11.52
C SER A 136 -5.99 8.63 -10.81
N MET A 137 -6.31 7.50 -11.46
CA MET A 137 -7.01 6.39 -10.82
C MET A 137 -6.09 5.53 -9.96
N PHE A 138 -4.80 5.61 -10.23
CA PHE A 138 -3.75 4.96 -9.45
C PHE A 138 -3.06 5.97 -8.54
N SER A 139 -2.54 5.50 -7.43
CA SER A 139 -1.76 6.28 -6.48
C SER A 139 -0.51 5.54 -6.09
N ASP A 140 0.40 6.24 -5.43
CA ASP A 140 1.54 5.63 -4.78
C ASP A 140 1.35 5.65 -3.27
N ALA A 141 1.89 4.62 -2.60
CA ALA A 141 1.92 4.57 -1.15
C ALA A 141 3.32 4.29 -0.63
N THR A 142 3.59 4.81 0.54
CA THR A 142 4.86 4.59 1.24
C THR A 142 4.60 4.20 2.68
N LEU A 143 5.17 3.06 3.09
CA LEU A 143 5.23 2.64 4.47
C LEU A 143 6.65 2.89 4.98
N THR A 144 6.82 3.89 5.83
CA THR A 144 8.11 4.22 6.44
C THR A 144 8.22 3.51 7.78
N ILE A 145 9.29 2.74 7.95
CA ILE A 145 9.64 2.07 9.19
C ILE A 145 10.58 2.97 9.97
N LEU A 146 10.22 3.23 11.22
CA LEU A 146 10.97 4.13 12.10
C LEU A 146 11.78 3.33 13.13
N SER A 147 12.88 3.94 13.58
CA SER A 147 13.67 3.44 14.71
C SER A 147 12.97 3.72 16.04
N ASN A 148 13.46 3.12 17.12
CA ASN A 148 13.01 3.40 18.49
C ASN A 148 13.15 4.89 18.89
N LYS A 149 13.86 5.67 18.09
CA LYS A 149 14.04 7.13 18.25
C LYS A 149 13.25 7.95 17.22
N ASN A 150 12.26 7.33 16.55
CA ASN A 150 11.44 7.95 15.49
C ASN A 150 12.22 8.44 14.24
N ASN A 151 13.44 7.94 14.03
CA ASN A 151 14.15 8.22 12.79
C ASN A 151 13.79 7.19 11.72
N PRO A 152 13.57 7.58 10.46
CA PRO A 152 13.29 6.65 9.39
C PRO A 152 14.52 5.76 9.11
N ILE A 153 14.28 4.45 9.00
CA ILE A 153 15.32 3.45 8.73
C ILE A 153 15.14 2.85 7.34
N ALA A 154 13.90 2.54 7.00
CA ALA A 154 13.57 1.90 5.73
C ALA A 154 12.19 2.35 5.25
N GLU A 155 12.00 2.30 3.95
CA GLU A 155 10.73 2.60 3.30
C GLU A 155 10.34 1.45 2.38
N ALA A 156 9.09 1.00 2.49
CA ALA A 156 8.45 0.16 1.49
C ALA A 156 7.58 1.07 0.60
N ARG A 157 7.97 1.23 -0.65
CA ARG A 157 7.28 2.05 -1.65
C ARG A 157 6.47 1.16 -2.55
N PHE A 158 5.17 1.42 -2.63
CA PHE A 158 4.21 0.72 -3.46
C PHE A 158 3.87 1.58 -4.68
N GLU A 159 4.01 1.00 -5.87
CA GLU A 159 3.75 1.68 -7.14
C GLU A 159 2.36 1.29 -7.67
N ASP A 160 1.63 2.27 -8.19
CA ASP A 160 0.33 2.09 -8.85
C ASP A 160 -0.70 1.34 -7.97
N ILE A 161 -0.94 1.80 -6.75
CA ILE A 161 -1.95 1.23 -5.86
C ILE A 161 -3.36 1.68 -6.25
N TYR A 162 -4.32 0.80 -6.05
CA TYR A 162 -5.75 1.10 -6.12
C TYR A 162 -6.53 0.25 -5.12
N PRO A 163 -7.66 0.75 -4.58
CA PRO A 163 -8.44 0.01 -3.61
C PRO A 163 -9.21 -1.13 -4.28
N THR A 164 -9.21 -2.30 -3.64
CA THR A 164 -9.95 -3.49 -4.09
C THR A 164 -11.06 -3.86 -3.12
N ASN A 165 -10.88 -3.56 -1.82
CA ASN A 165 -11.87 -3.84 -0.81
C ASN A 165 -11.86 -2.75 0.26
N LEU A 166 -13.05 -2.37 0.72
CA LEU A 166 -13.29 -1.49 1.84
C LEU A 166 -14.19 -2.23 2.83
N GLY A 167 -13.70 -2.42 4.05
CA GLY A 167 -14.40 -3.16 5.09
C GLY A 167 -15.73 -2.51 5.50
N ALA A 168 -16.62 -3.31 6.07
CA ALA A 168 -17.90 -2.84 6.61
C ALA A 168 -17.69 -2.03 7.88
N LEU A 169 -18.57 -1.08 8.12
CA LEU A 169 -18.71 -0.35 9.38
C LEU A 169 -19.85 -0.97 10.20
N GLU A 170 -19.54 -1.45 11.39
CA GLU A 170 -20.52 -2.05 12.27
C GLU A 170 -20.93 -1.06 13.35
N PHE A 171 -22.23 -0.72 13.41
CA PHE A 171 -22.82 0.10 14.44
C PHE A 171 -23.66 -0.75 15.36
N ASN A 172 -23.34 -0.76 16.67
CA ASN A 172 -24.08 -1.54 17.67
C ASN A 172 -24.35 -0.68 18.91
N GLN A 173 -25.62 -0.42 19.17
CA GLN A 173 -26.05 0.36 20.35
C GLN A 173 -25.93 -0.41 21.67
N ASN A 174 -25.80 -1.74 21.63
CA ASN A 174 -25.69 -2.57 22.82
C ASN A 174 -24.24 -2.82 23.26
N ALA A 175 -23.28 -2.14 22.63
CA ALA A 175 -21.87 -2.24 23.03
C ALA A 175 -21.70 -1.68 24.45
N THR A 176 -21.07 -2.46 25.32
CA THR A 176 -20.84 -2.11 26.73
C THR A 176 -19.67 -1.17 26.92
N ASP A 177 -18.71 -1.22 25.96
CA ASP A 177 -17.53 -0.37 25.94
C ASP A 177 -17.57 0.58 24.72
N VAL A 178 -17.11 1.81 24.95
CA VAL A 178 -16.96 2.81 23.88
C VAL A 178 -15.67 2.51 23.14
N ASP A 179 -15.79 1.75 22.05
CA ASP A 179 -14.68 1.49 21.17
C ASP A 179 -14.79 2.35 19.92
N TYR A 180 -13.65 2.77 19.36
CA TYR A 180 -13.66 3.56 18.13
C TYR A 180 -13.86 2.66 16.92
N LEU A 181 -14.62 3.16 15.93
CA LEU A 181 -14.82 2.45 14.67
C LEU A 181 -13.50 2.33 13.93
N SER A 182 -13.10 1.11 13.63
CA SER A 182 -11.97 0.80 12.79
C SER A 182 -12.41 0.06 11.54
N VAL A 183 -11.76 0.35 10.43
CA VAL A 183 -12.05 -0.32 9.16
C VAL A 183 -10.76 -0.80 8.50
N THR A 184 -10.87 -1.92 7.81
CA THR A 184 -9.78 -2.50 7.05
C THR A 184 -10.00 -2.24 5.56
N ALA A 185 -9.00 -1.69 4.90
CA ALA A 185 -8.98 -1.52 3.45
C ALA A 185 -7.88 -2.36 2.82
N THR A 186 -8.18 -2.94 1.67
CA THR A 186 -7.25 -3.76 0.89
C THR A 186 -6.98 -3.10 -0.44
N PHE A 187 -5.71 -3.06 -0.81
CA PHE A 187 -5.24 -2.46 -2.05
C PHE A 187 -4.47 -3.47 -2.89
N ALA A 188 -4.71 -3.47 -4.18
CA ALA A 188 -3.80 -4.08 -5.13
C ALA A 188 -2.78 -3.04 -5.58
N TYR A 189 -1.61 -3.50 -5.98
CA TYR A 189 -0.49 -2.67 -6.44
C TYR A 189 0.30 -3.43 -7.50
N LYS A 190 1.10 -2.72 -8.27
CA LYS A 190 1.91 -3.32 -9.33
C LYS A 190 3.14 -4.02 -8.78
N ILE A 191 3.90 -3.33 -7.95
CA ILE A 191 5.12 -3.83 -7.31
C ILE A 191 5.42 -3.00 -6.07
N TYR A 192 6.14 -3.56 -5.10
CA TYR A 192 6.73 -2.77 -4.05
C TYR A 192 8.25 -2.96 -3.97
N LYS A 193 8.94 -1.96 -3.44
CA LYS A 193 10.38 -1.95 -3.23
C LYS A 193 10.69 -1.53 -1.81
N ILE A 194 11.61 -2.23 -1.16
CA ILE A 194 12.12 -1.84 0.15
C ILE A 194 13.45 -1.11 -0.05
N ILE A 195 13.54 0.11 0.46
CA ILE A 195 14.70 0.98 0.38
C ILE A 195 15.17 1.26 1.81
N THR A 196 16.44 1.03 2.10
CA THR A 196 17.08 1.45 3.35
C THR A 196 17.57 2.88 3.22
N LEU A 197 17.32 3.70 4.26
CA LEU A 197 17.66 5.12 4.32
C LEU A 197 18.97 5.35 5.07
#